data_f53a46e2d73bd63e756e136cd3d8e3a6
#
_entry.id   f53a46e2d73bd63e756e136cd3d8e3a6
#
_cell.length_a   1.000
_cell.length_b   1.000
_cell.length_c   1.000
_cell.angle_alpha   90.00
_cell.angle_beta   90.00
_cell.angle_gamma   90.00
#
_symmetry.space_group_name_H-M   'P 1'
#
loop_
_entity.id
_entity.type
_entity.pdbx_description
1 polymer ?
#
loop_
_entity_poly.entity_id
_entity_poly.type
_entity_poly.pdbx_seq_one_letter_code
_entity_poly.pdbx_strand_id
1 'polypeptide(L)'
;VLKGIKSANERFAGAEETYCIEALMQDGKALQAGTSHFLGQNFAKAFDVKFADKDGEQRYVWATSWGVSTRLMGALIMTHSDDLGLVLPPKLAPIQVVIVPIYKNNEQLGAISEKASSILSSLKTAGITAKFDDDDSKKPGWKFAEYEMKGVPIRIAIGLSLIHI
;
A
#
# COMPACT_ATOMS: atom_id res chain seq x y z
N VAL A 1 10.36 -0.20 13.55
CA VAL A 1 9.90 1.20 13.57
C VAL A 1 10.21 1.78 14.93
N LEU A 2 10.94 2.89 14.95
CA LEU A 2 11.29 3.64 16.16
C LEU A 2 10.43 4.90 16.27
N LYS A 3 10.08 5.26 17.49
CA LYS A 3 9.41 6.53 17.79
C LYS A 3 10.43 7.46 18.46
N GLY A 4 10.40 8.74 18.11
CA GLY A 4 11.31 9.71 18.67
C GLY A 4 10.75 11.12 18.67
N ILE A 5 11.45 12.01 19.35
CA ILE A 5 11.21 13.45 19.34
C ILE A 5 12.42 14.09 18.64
N LYS A 6 12.14 14.96 17.68
CA LYS A 6 13.19 15.66 16.92
C LYS A 6 13.88 16.70 17.81
N SER A 7 15.19 16.81 17.64
CA SER A 7 15.98 17.90 18.23
C SER A 7 15.52 19.27 17.72
N ALA A 8 15.90 20.31 18.42
CA ALA A 8 15.51 21.68 18.05
C ALA A 8 15.89 22.05 16.60
N ASN A 9 17.03 21.56 16.12
CA ASN A 9 17.52 21.85 14.76
C ASN A 9 16.75 21.11 13.66
N GLU A 10 16.15 19.94 14.01
CA GLU A 10 15.40 19.08 13.09
C GLU A 10 13.88 19.31 13.18
N ARG A 11 13.46 20.12 14.12
CA ARG A 11 12.07 20.41 14.39
C ARG A 11 11.43 21.17 13.24
N PHE A 12 10.16 20.89 12.93
CA PHE A 12 9.40 21.66 11.96
C PHE A 12 9.30 23.13 12.40
N ALA A 13 9.61 24.05 11.49
CA ALA A 13 9.59 25.47 11.78
C ALA A 13 8.19 25.92 12.28
N GLY A 14 8.15 26.57 13.45
CA GLY A 14 6.91 26.98 14.09
C GLY A 14 6.25 25.94 14.99
N ALA A 15 6.74 24.71 15.04
CA ALA A 15 6.28 23.72 16.02
C ALA A 15 7.00 23.89 17.36
N GLU A 16 6.27 23.68 18.45
CA GLU A 16 6.84 23.58 19.79
C GLU A 16 7.52 22.23 19.99
N GLU A 17 6.91 21.15 19.46
CA GLU A 17 7.46 19.80 19.46
C GLU A 17 7.17 19.10 18.15
N THR A 18 8.09 18.22 17.74
CA THR A 18 7.92 17.35 16.58
C THR A 18 8.25 15.92 16.94
N TYR A 19 7.25 15.08 16.87
CA TYR A 19 7.36 13.63 17.02
C TYR A 19 7.54 13.00 15.65
N CYS A 20 8.33 11.94 15.57
CA CYS A 20 8.52 11.17 14.34
C CYS A 20 8.48 9.68 14.58
N ILE A 21 8.14 8.95 13.54
CA ILE A 21 8.34 7.52 13.42
C ILE A 21 9.32 7.25 12.29
N GLU A 22 10.30 6.39 12.55
CA GLU A 22 11.34 6.05 11.59
C GLU A 22 11.42 4.53 11.42
N ALA A 23 11.62 4.09 10.19
CA ALA A 23 11.85 2.71 9.86
C ALA A 23 13.32 2.50 9.46
N LEU A 24 13.95 1.46 9.99
CA LEU A 24 15.28 1.06 9.57
C LEU A 24 15.18 0.33 8.24
N MET A 25 15.93 0.77 7.25
CA MET A 25 16.02 0.16 5.93
C MET A 25 17.11 -0.94 5.93
N GLN A 26 17.13 -1.76 4.87
CA GLN A 26 18.08 -2.88 4.74
C GLN A 26 19.53 -2.42 4.69
N ASP A 27 19.79 -1.22 4.20
CA ASP A 27 21.11 -0.59 4.14
C ASP A 27 21.56 0.04 5.48
N GLY A 28 20.77 -0.14 6.55
CA GLY A 28 21.05 0.39 7.89
C GLY A 28 20.70 1.86 8.09
N LYS A 29 20.15 2.54 7.07
CA LYS A 29 19.71 3.93 7.19
C LYS A 29 18.28 4.02 7.73
N ALA A 30 18.01 5.06 8.51
CA ALA A 30 16.66 5.36 8.98
C ALA A 30 15.90 6.17 7.93
N LEU A 31 14.64 5.76 7.69
CA LEU A 31 13.73 6.47 6.82
C LEU A 31 12.58 7.04 7.67
N GLN A 32 12.39 8.35 7.62
CA GLN A 32 11.25 8.99 8.28
C GLN A 32 9.95 8.56 7.64
N ALA A 33 9.12 7.83 8.38
CA ALA A 33 7.87 7.26 7.91
C ALA A 33 6.66 8.16 8.19
N GLY A 34 6.73 9.00 9.20
CA GLY A 34 5.68 9.96 9.51
C GLY A 34 6.09 10.93 10.60
N THR A 35 5.37 12.04 10.71
CA THR A 35 5.58 13.07 11.72
C THR A 35 4.27 13.53 12.32
N SER A 36 4.35 13.99 13.56
CA SER A 36 3.29 14.71 14.27
C SER A 36 3.90 15.93 14.94
N HIS A 37 3.34 17.09 14.68
CA HIS A 37 3.81 18.37 15.18
C HIS A 37 2.82 18.93 16.16
N PHE A 38 3.28 19.30 17.35
CA PHE A 38 2.54 20.17 18.24
C PHE A 38 2.91 21.62 17.90
N LEU A 39 1.97 22.35 17.32
CA LEU A 39 2.18 23.70 16.81
C LEU A 39 1.92 24.77 17.90
N GLY A 40 1.36 24.35 19.03
CA GLY A 40 0.93 25.29 20.05
C GLY A 40 -0.04 26.32 19.48
N GLN A 41 0.23 27.59 19.73
CA GLN A 41 -0.53 28.73 19.18
C GLN A 41 0.28 29.57 18.18
N ASN A 42 1.44 29.10 17.75
CA ASN A 42 2.36 29.91 16.94
C ASN A 42 1.72 30.31 15.61
N PHE A 43 1.16 29.36 14.86
CA PHE A 43 0.46 29.65 13.61
C PHE A 43 -0.86 30.37 13.83
N ALA A 44 -1.58 30.05 14.90
CA ALA A 44 -2.82 30.73 15.25
C ALA A 44 -2.60 32.24 15.48
N LYS A 45 -1.53 32.60 16.16
CA LYS A 45 -1.14 34.00 16.36
C LYS A 45 -0.69 34.68 15.06
N ALA A 46 0.10 33.97 14.25
CA ALA A 46 0.60 34.50 12.98
C ALA A 46 -0.52 34.77 11.97
N PHE A 47 -1.56 33.93 11.94
CA PHE A 47 -2.68 34.03 11.02
C PHE A 47 -3.96 34.58 11.64
N ASP A 48 -3.91 35.04 12.90
CA ASP A 48 -5.02 35.57 13.70
C ASP A 48 -6.23 34.61 13.79
N VAL A 49 -5.96 33.31 13.95
CA VAL A 49 -7.02 32.28 14.04
C VAL A 49 -7.49 32.15 15.48
N LYS A 50 -8.72 32.59 15.74
CA LYS A 50 -9.33 32.64 17.06
C LYS A 50 -10.67 31.90 17.09
N PHE A 51 -11.11 31.58 18.29
CA PHE A 51 -12.45 31.08 18.56
C PHE A 51 -13.03 31.82 19.77
N ALA A 52 -14.35 31.94 19.84
CA ALA A 52 -15.01 32.39 21.03
C ALA A 52 -15.11 31.23 22.05
N ASP A 53 -14.57 31.42 23.24
CA ASP A 53 -14.69 30.41 24.29
C ASP A 53 -16.06 30.47 24.98
N LYS A 54 -16.23 29.68 26.02
CA LYS A 54 -17.51 29.59 26.77
C LYS A 54 -17.94 30.90 27.42
N ASP A 55 -16.98 31.77 27.70
CA ASP A 55 -17.20 33.07 28.34
C ASP A 55 -17.39 34.18 27.27
N GLY A 56 -17.38 33.84 26.00
CA GLY A 56 -17.47 34.77 24.89
C GLY A 56 -16.16 35.48 24.52
N GLU A 57 -15.08 35.16 25.20
CA GLU A 57 -13.76 35.72 24.95
C GLU A 57 -13.11 35.14 23.72
N GLN A 58 -12.42 35.99 22.93
CA GLN A 58 -11.68 35.56 21.74
C GLN A 58 -10.32 35.01 22.13
N ARG A 59 -10.08 33.71 21.90
CA ARG A 59 -8.81 33.04 22.20
C ARG A 59 -8.20 32.41 20.97
N TYR A 60 -6.87 32.38 20.90
CA TYR A 60 -6.15 31.68 19.86
C TYR A 60 -6.31 30.17 19.97
N VAL A 61 -6.51 29.52 18.83
CA VAL A 61 -6.62 28.05 18.78
C VAL A 61 -5.27 27.39 19.06
N TRP A 62 -5.32 26.22 19.68
CA TRP A 62 -4.20 25.29 19.74
C TRP A 62 -4.27 24.37 18.52
N ALA A 63 -3.14 24.08 17.94
CA ALA A 63 -3.10 23.30 16.71
C ALA A 63 -2.06 22.17 16.74
N THR A 64 -2.41 21.07 16.08
CA THR A 64 -1.51 19.98 15.76
C THR A 64 -1.53 19.74 14.26
N SER A 65 -0.44 19.24 13.72
CA SER A 65 -0.36 18.82 12.33
C SER A 65 0.37 17.49 12.25
N TRP A 66 -0.16 16.54 11.52
CA TRP A 66 0.47 15.24 11.37
C TRP A 66 0.17 14.67 9.99
N GLY A 67 1.07 13.81 9.52
CA GLY A 67 0.90 13.24 8.21
C GLY A 67 1.96 12.23 7.81
N VAL A 68 1.65 11.58 6.72
CA VAL A 68 2.52 10.68 5.98
C VAL A 68 2.54 11.12 4.52
N SER A 69 3.53 10.68 3.76
CA SER A 69 3.62 11.00 2.34
C SER A 69 3.81 9.75 1.49
N THR A 70 3.80 9.90 0.18
CA THR A 70 4.09 8.83 -0.80
C THR A 70 5.49 8.22 -0.62
N ARG A 71 6.37 8.81 0.21
CA ARG A 71 7.63 8.18 0.66
C ARG A 71 7.41 6.77 1.21
N LEU A 72 6.25 6.48 1.82
CA LEU A 72 5.91 5.16 2.32
C LEU A 72 5.83 4.09 1.22
N MET A 73 5.50 4.47 -0.02
CA MET A 73 5.55 3.56 -1.16
C MET A 73 7.00 3.15 -1.47
N GLY A 74 7.91 4.11 -1.46
CA GLY A 74 9.35 3.82 -1.59
C GLY A 74 9.87 2.96 -0.43
N ALA A 75 9.43 3.23 0.79
CA ALA A 75 9.79 2.42 1.96
C ALA A 75 9.32 0.96 1.82
N LEU A 76 8.09 0.75 1.32
CA LEU A 76 7.53 -0.57 1.06
C LEU A 76 8.41 -1.35 0.05
N ILE A 77 8.74 -0.70 -1.07
CA ILE A 77 9.59 -1.27 -2.12
C ILE A 77 10.97 -1.63 -1.55
N MET A 78 11.64 -0.70 -0.91
CA MET A 78 12.97 -0.92 -0.34
C MET A 78 13.02 -1.99 0.76
N THR A 79 11.90 -2.24 1.42
CA THR A 79 11.84 -3.21 2.53
C THR A 79 11.47 -4.61 2.06
N HIS A 80 10.63 -4.74 1.05
CA HIS A 80 10.02 -6.02 0.68
C HIS A 80 10.43 -6.54 -0.70
N SER A 81 10.86 -5.68 -1.62
CA SER A 81 11.24 -6.09 -2.97
C SER A 81 12.65 -6.69 -3.02
N ASP A 82 12.92 -7.43 -4.07
CA ASP A 82 14.21 -8.04 -4.37
C ASP A 82 14.68 -7.68 -5.79
N ASP A 83 15.78 -8.28 -6.25
CA ASP A 83 16.36 -8.04 -7.58
C ASP A 83 15.49 -8.58 -8.72
N LEU A 84 14.49 -9.41 -8.44
CA LEU A 84 13.54 -9.95 -9.41
C LEU A 84 12.34 -9.05 -9.63
N GLY A 85 12.03 -8.17 -8.69
CA GLY A 85 10.93 -7.23 -8.84
C GLY A 85 10.24 -6.81 -7.55
N LEU A 86 9.03 -6.29 -7.72
CA LEU A 86 8.19 -5.83 -6.62
C LEU A 86 7.59 -7.01 -5.86
N VAL A 87 7.80 -7.04 -4.55
CA VAL A 87 7.18 -7.99 -3.63
C VAL A 87 6.21 -7.23 -2.72
N LEU A 88 4.92 -7.46 -2.90
CA LEU A 88 3.90 -6.85 -2.04
C LEU A 88 3.47 -7.82 -0.95
N PRO A 89 3.45 -7.37 0.33
CA PRO A 89 2.76 -8.11 1.37
C PRO A 89 1.29 -8.36 0.99
N PRO A 90 0.75 -9.57 1.17
CA PRO A 90 -0.61 -9.89 0.72
C PRO A 90 -1.69 -8.93 1.23
N LYS A 91 -1.56 -8.41 2.45
CA LYS A 91 -2.51 -7.43 3.02
C LYS A 91 -2.50 -6.07 2.33
N LEU A 92 -1.44 -5.74 1.60
CA LEU A 92 -1.29 -4.46 0.88
C LEU A 92 -1.47 -4.62 -0.63
N ALA A 93 -1.46 -5.85 -1.12
CA ALA A 93 -1.61 -6.13 -2.55
C ALA A 93 -3.05 -5.86 -3.02
N PRO A 94 -3.25 -4.97 -4.01
CA PRO A 94 -4.57 -4.72 -4.60
C PRO A 94 -5.18 -5.99 -5.24
N ILE A 95 -4.31 -6.83 -5.80
CA ILE A 95 -4.61 -8.16 -6.32
C ILE A 95 -3.74 -9.14 -5.54
N GLN A 96 -4.37 -9.97 -4.71
CA GLN A 96 -3.65 -10.96 -3.91
C GLN A 96 -3.41 -12.25 -4.69
N VAL A 97 -4.34 -12.61 -5.56
CA VAL A 97 -4.27 -13.80 -6.40
C VAL A 97 -4.64 -13.45 -7.84
N VAL A 98 -3.81 -13.83 -8.78
CA VAL A 98 -4.17 -13.80 -10.21
C VAL A 98 -4.31 -15.21 -10.76
N ILE A 99 -5.37 -15.45 -11.51
CA ILE A 99 -5.60 -16.72 -12.23
C ILE A 99 -5.34 -16.47 -13.70
N VAL A 100 -4.41 -17.22 -14.27
CA VAL A 100 -4.03 -17.10 -15.69
C VAL A 100 -4.36 -18.42 -16.41
N PRO A 101 -5.24 -18.39 -17.41
CA PRO A 101 -5.59 -19.57 -18.18
C PRO A 101 -4.47 -19.92 -19.17
N ILE A 102 -4.22 -21.23 -19.36
CA ILE A 102 -3.34 -21.79 -20.37
C ILE A 102 -4.17 -22.66 -21.30
N TYR A 103 -4.41 -22.17 -22.51
CA TYR A 103 -5.29 -22.81 -23.49
C TYR A 103 -4.76 -22.67 -24.92
N LYS A 104 -5.26 -23.49 -25.83
CA LYS A 104 -4.91 -23.50 -27.25
C LYS A 104 -6.07 -23.01 -28.14
N ASN A 105 -7.31 -23.10 -27.68
CA ASN A 105 -8.52 -22.70 -28.40
C ASN A 105 -9.62 -22.24 -27.45
N ASN A 106 -10.67 -21.63 -28.01
CA ASN A 106 -11.77 -21.04 -27.22
C ASN A 106 -12.62 -22.09 -26.45
N GLU A 107 -12.71 -23.30 -26.95
CA GLU A 107 -13.42 -24.40 -26.26
C GLU A 107 -12.73 -24.74 -24.94
N GLN A 108 -11.41 -24.84 -24.98
CA GLN A 108 -10.60 -25.03 -23.77
C GLN A 108 -10.73 -23.87 -22.78
N LEU A 109 -10.77 -22.65 -23.30
CA LEU A 109 -10.97 -21.46 -22.45
C LEU A 109 -12.32 -21.53 -21.72
N GLY A 110 -13.39 -22.01 -22.35
CA GLY A 110 -14.70 -22.16 -21.72
C GLY A 110 -14.64 -23.04 -20.49
N ALA A 111 -14.08 -24.25 -20.62
CA ALA A 111 -13.94 -25.19 -19.49
C ALA A 111 -13.05 -24.65 -18.35
N ILE A 112 -11.97 -23.94 -18.72
CA ILE A 112 -11.07 -23.29 -17.76
C ILE A 112 -11.78 -22.15 -17.03
N SER A 113 -12.61 -21.38 -17.73
CA SER A 113 -13.35 -20.24 -17.17
C SER A 113 -14.37 -20.69 -16.11
N GLU A 114 -15.04 -21.82 -16.30
CA GLU A 114 -15.94 -22.39 -15.30
C GLU A 114 -15.17 -22.72 -14.00
N LYS A 115 -14.03 -23.40 -14.13
CA LYS A 115 -13.17 -23.72 -12.99
C LYS A 115 -12.60 -22.48 -12.32
N ALA A 116 -12.15 -21.53 -13.11
CA ALA A 116 -11.65 -20.23 -12.60
C ALA A 116 -12.72 -19.48 -11.83
N SER A 117 -13.96 -19.46 -12.32
CA SER A 117 -15.10 -18.82 -11.64
C SER A 117 -15.39 -19.47 -10.28
N SER A 118 -15.32 -20.80 -10.19
CA SER A 118 -15.47 -21.51 -8.93
C SER A 118 -14.38 -21.12 -7.92
N ILE A 119 -13.12 -21.05 -8.37
CA ILE A 119 -11.96 -20.63 -7.53
C ILE A 119 -12.13 -19.17 -7.10
N LEU A 120 -12.49 -18.27 -8.02
CA LEU A 120 -12.73 -16.86 -7.70
C LEU A 120 -13.81 -16.69 -6.63
N SER A 121 -14.91 -17.45 -6.75
CA SER A 121 -16.00 -17.42 -5.76
C SER A 121 -15.51 -17.84 -4.38
N SER A 122 -14.73 -18.93 -4.32
CA SER A 122 -14.15 -19.43 -3.06
C SER A 122 -13.19 -18.42 -2.43
N LEU A 123 -12.31 -17.81 -3.24
CA LEU A 123 -11.37 -16.79 -2.78
C LEU A 123 -12.11 -15.55 -2.27
N LYS A 124 -13.13 -15.08 -2.99
CA LYS A 124 -13.97 -13.95 -2.58
C LYS A 124 -14.68 -14.22 -1.26
N THR A 125 -15.22 -15.43 -1.08
CA THR A 125 -15.86 -15.83 0.18
C THR A 125 -14.87 -15.83 1.34
N ALA A 126 -13.61 -16.17 1.07
CA ALA A 126 -12.52 -16.10 2.04
C ALA A 126 -11.95 -14.66 2.25
N GLY A 127 -12.53 -13.63 1.62
CA GLY A 127 -12.07 -12.23 1.74
C GLY A 127 -10.78 -11.94 0.96
N ILE A 128 -10.40 -12.80 0.01
CA ILE A 128 -9.18 -12.64 -0.80
C ILE A 128 -9.53 -11.96 -2.13
N THR A 129 -8.78 -10.87 -2.45
CA THR A 129 -8.91 -10.20 -3.74
C THR A 129 -8.24 -10.99 -4.84
N ALA A 130 -9.01 -11.43 -5.82
CA ALA A 130 -8.51 -12.22 -6.92
C ALA A 130 -8.98 -11.69 -8.27
N LYS A 131 -8.14 -11.86 -9.29
CA LYS A 131 -8.44 -11.53 -10.68
C LYS A 131 -8.27 -12.76 -11.56
N PHE A 132 -9.24 -13.02 -12.43
CA PHE A 132 -9.07 -13.91 -13.57
C PHE A 132 -8.68 -13.07 -14.78
N ASP A 133 -7.55 -13.40 -15.42
CA ASP A 133 -7.07 -12.70 -16.60
C ASP A 133 -7.35 -13.52 -17.85
N ASP A 134 -8.52 -13.32 -18.42
CA ASP A 134 -9.04 -13.92 -19.65
C ASP A 134 -8.72 -13.12 -20.93
N ASP A 135 -7.94 -12.03 -20.83
CA ASP A 135 -7.49 -11.26 -22.00
C ASP A 135 -6.75 -12.17 -22.98
N ASP A 136 -7.32 -12.36 -24.17
CA ASP A 136 -6.77 -13.22 -25.23
C ASP A 136 -5.69 -12.53 -26.07
N SER A 137 -5.54 -11.21 -25.93
CA SER A 137 -4.52 -10.42 -26.65
C SER A 137 -3.10 -10.71 -26.20
N LYS A 138 -2.92 -11.32 -25.01
CA LYS A 138 -1.62 -11.59 -24.38
C LYS A 138 -1.42 -13.07 -24.11
N LYS A 139 -0.21 -13.55 -24.43
CA LYS A 139 0.19 -14.94 -24.10
C LYS A 139 0.44 -15.12 -22.61
N PRO A 140 0.28 -16.35 -22.09
CA PRO A 140 0.48 -16.63 -20.65
C PRO A 140 1.83 -16.16 -20.10
N GLY A 141 2.92 -16.35 -20.85
CA GLY A 141 4.25 -15.91 -20.43
C GLY A 141 4.34 -14.38 -20.22
N TRP A 142 3.69 -13.59 -21.07
CA TRP A 142 3.61 -12.15 -20.90
C TRP A 142 2.83 -11.78 -19.63
N LYS A 143 1.68 -12.43 -19.40
CA LYS A 143 0.87 -12.21 -18.19
C LYS A 143 1.66 -12.56 -16.93
N PHE A 144 2.45 -13.61 -16.96
CA PHE A 144 3.29 -14.01 -15.83
C PHE A 144 4.27 -12.89 -15.45
N ALA A 145 5.02 -12.37 -16.43
CA ALA A 145 5.96 -11.28 -16.22
C ALA A 145 5.25 -10.00 -15.73
N GLU A 146 4.09 -9.67 -16.30
CA GLU A 146 3.31 -8.48 -15.93
C GLU A 146 2.86 -8.53 -14.46
N TYR A 147 2.33 -9.67 -14.00
CA TYR A 147 1.88 -9.80 -12.61
C TYR A 147 3.03 -9.95 -11.63
N GLU A 148 4.16 -10.48 -12.06
CA GLU A 148 5.40 -10.50 -11.28
C GLU A 148 5.93 -9.07 -11.07
N MET A 149 6.00 -8.26 -12.14
CA MET A 149 6.34 -6.83 -12.04
C MET A 149 5.40 -6.04 -11.13
N LYS A 150 4.10 -6.38 -11.13
CA LYS A 150 3.09 -5.76 -10.27
C LYS A 150 3.13 -6.25 -8.82
N GLY A 151 3.98 -7.20 -8.50
CA GLY A 151 4.13 -7.74 -7.17
C GLY A 151 2.93 -8.53 -6.66
N VAL A 152 2.17 -9.16 -7.57
CA VAL A 152 1.02 -9.99 -7.19
C VAL A 152 1.52 -11.23 -6.43
N PRO A 153 1.11 -11.42 -5.15
CA PRO A 153 1.72 -12.44 -4.30
C PRO A 153 1.56 -13.87 -4.80
N ILE A 154 0.40 -14.19 -5.37
CA ILE A 154 0.08 -15.55 -5.78
C ILE A 154 -0.42 -15.56 -7.24
N ARG A 155 0.18 -16.43 -8.05
CA ARG A 155 -0.28 -16.75 -9.40
C ARG A 155 -0.77 -18.18 -9.48
N ILE A 156 -1.99 -18.38 -9.96
CA ILE A 156 -2.58 -19.69 -10.25
C ILE A 156 -2.62 -19.83 -11.78
N ALA A 157 -1.90 -20.81 -12.32
CA ALA A 157 -1.98 -21.17 -13.72
C ALA A 157 -2.95 -22.35 -13.87
N ILE A 158 -3.95 -22.22 -14.74
CA ILE A 158 -4.94 -23.28 -15.00
C ILE A 158 -4.86 -23.70 -16.45
N GLY A 159 -4.57 -25.00 -16.68
CA GLY A 159 -4.63 -25.65 -17.97
C GLY A 159 -5.49 -26.91 -17.93
N LEU A 160 -5.93 -27.43 -19.07
CA LEU A 160 -6.79 -28.64 -19.11
C LEU A 160 -6.17 -29.85 -18.40
N SER A 161 -4.87 -30.06 -18.53
CA SER A 161 -4.17 -31.16 -17.85
C SER A 161 -4.17 -31.05 -16.32
N LEU A 162 -4.47 -29.87 -15.78
CA LEU A 162 -4.48 -29.59 -14.33
C LEU A 162 -5.91 -29.59 -13.76
N ILE A 163 -6.95 -29.64 -14.60
CA ILE A 163 -8.34 -29.66 -14.16
C ILE A 163 -8.76 -31.06 -13.68
N HIS A 164 -8.02 -32.07 -14.08
CA HIS A 164 -8.32 -33.49 -13.82
C HIS A 164 -7.49 -34.11 -12.69
N ILE A 165 -6.75 -33.30 -11.94
CA ILE A 165 -5.96 -33.76 -10.79
C ILE A 165 -6.78 -33.58 -9.50
#